data_950945b142b302b5c0c2d3161f3b073e
#
_entry.id   950945b142b302b5c0c2d3161f3b073e
#
_cell.length_a   1.000
_cell.length_b   1.000
_cell.length_c   1.000
_cell.angle_alpha   90.00
_cell.angle_beta   90.00
_cell.angle_gamma   90.00
#
_symmetry.space_group_name_H-M   'P 1'
#
loop_
_entity.id
_entity.type
_entity.pdbx_description
1 polymer ?
#
loop_
_entity_poly.entity_id
_entity_poly.type
_entity_poly.pdbx_seq_one_letter_code
_entity_poly.pdbx_strand_id
1 'polypeptide(L)'
;LKEGVDQIRKPYEGMEDLSVKDKSLLFNTDLVETLEFDNLIRQALTTMDSAYNRKESRGAHAREDFSKRDDKNFMKHTLAWQNDKKVEIKYRDVHSRTLTNDVQYFPPKERVY
;
A
#
# COMPACT_ATOMS: atom_id res chain seq x y z
N LEU A 1 -8.38 9.86 0.25
CA LEU A 1 -7.83 8.58 -0.23
C LEU A 1 -8.62 8.02 -1.43
N LYS A 2 -9.96 8.04 -1.43
CA LYS A 2 -10.76 7.55 -2.57
C LYS A 2 -10.37 8.22 -3.88
N GLU A 3 -10.34 9.53 -3.91
CA GLU A 3 -9.89 10.31 -5.06
C GLU A 3 -8.46 9.94 -5.49
N GLY A 4 -7.54 9.76 -4.52
CA GLY A 4 -6.17 9.33 -4.82
C GLY A 4 -6.09 7.95 -5.48
N VAL A 5 -6.91 6.99 -5.05
CA VAL A 5 -7.02 5.67 -5.72
C VAL A 5 -7.46 5.85 -7.17
N ASP A 6 -8.50 6.66 -7.41
CA ASP A 6 -9.01 6.90 -8.76
C ASP A 6 -7.99 7.63 -9.65
N GLN A 7 -7.23 8.59 -9.08
CA GLN A 7 -6.17 9.31 -9.79
C GLN A 7 -4.98 8.42 -10.17
N ILE A 8 -4.56 7.49 -9.30
CA ILE A 8 -3.46 6.56 -9.60
C ILE A 8 -3.90 5.49 -10.59
N ARG A 9 -5.15 5.09 -10.58
CA ARG A 9 -5.66 4.04 -11.47
C ARG A 9 -5.64 4.46 -12.94
N LYS A 10 -5.93 5.72 -13.24
CA LYS A 10 -5.92 6.25 -14.62
C LYS A 10 -4.57 6.06 -15.33
N PRO A 11 -3.44 6.55 -14.81
CA PRO A 11 -2.15 6.31 -15.46
C PRO A 11 -1.76 4.83 -15.51
N TYR A 12 -2.19 4.01 -14.51
CA TYR A 12 -1.97 2.58 -14.56
C TYR A 12 -2.71 1.90 -15.73
N GLU A 13 -3.95 2.28 -15.99
CA GLU A 13 -4.73 1.77 -17.11
C GLU A 13 -4.18 2.23 -18.48
N GLY A 14 -3.53 3.41 -18.51
CA GLY A 14 -2.88 3.96 -19.71
C GLY A 14 -1.45 3.48 -19.95
N MET A 15 -0.94 2.53 -19.17
CA MET A 15 0.45 2.05 -19.31
C MET A 15 0.77 1.47 -20.70
N GLU A 16 -0.21 0.85 -21.34
CA GLU A 16 -0.04 0.24 -22.69
C GLU A 16 0.16 1.30 -23.80
N ASP A 17 -0.25 2.55 -23.54
CA ASP A 17 -0.12 3.68 -24.47
C ASP A 17 1.22 4.41 -24.33
N LEU A 18 2.07 4.03 -23.39
CA LEU A 18 3.37 4.65 -23.16
C LEU A 18 4.32 4.36 -24.33
N SER A 19 5.05 5.39 -24.74
CA SER A 19 6.07 5.26 -25.76
C SER A 19 7.31 6.09 -25.41
N VAL A 20 8.49 5.51 -25.65
CA VAL A 20 9.77 6.18 -25.50
C VAL A 20 10.21 6.72 -26.85
N LYS A 21 10.50 8.01 -26.94
CA LYS A 21 10.93 8.67 -28.18
C LYS A 21 12.37 8.34 -28.55
N ASP A 22 13.27 8.36 -27.58
CA ASP A 22 14.66 7.95 -27.77
C ASP A 22 14.74 6.43 -27.98
N LYS A 23 15.28 6.00 -29.11
CA LYS A 23 15.45 4.59 -29.50
C LYS A 23 16.89 4.10 -29.36
N SER A 24 17.79 4.93 -28.82
CA SER A 24 19.14 4.51 -28.50
C SER A 24 19.16 3.48 -27.37
N LEU A 25 20.20 2.65 -27.34
CA LEU A 25 20.43 1.69 -26.25
C LEU A 25 21.62 2.13 -25.36
N LEU A 26 22.18 3.30 -25.63
CA LEU A 26 23.32 3.84 -24.90
C LEU A 26 22.88 5.02 -24.04
N PHE A 27 22.98 4.88 -22.72
CA PHE A 27 22.58 5.91 -21.74
C PHE A 27 21.15 6.46 -21.96
N ASN A 28 20.21 5.59 -22.35
CA ASN A 28 18.82 5.98 -22.57
C ASN A 28 18.07 6.09 -21.23
N THR A 29 18.10 7.26 -20.63
CA THR A 29 17.42 7.55 -19.37
C THR A 29 15.90 7.50 -19.51
N ASP A 30 15.34 7.91 -20.66
CA ASP A 30 13.91 7.82 -20.94
C ASP A 30 13.40 6.38 -20.85
N LEU A 31 14.16 5.44 -21.40
CA LEU A 31 13.82 4.01 -21.30
C LEU A 31 13.89 3.51 -19.88
N VAL A 32 14.96 3.86 -19.14
CA VAL A 32 15.13 3.43 -17.74
C VAL A 32 14.00 3.99 -16.87
N GLU A 33 13.70 5.27 -16.95
CA GLU A 33 12.62 5.91 -16.20
C GLU A 33 11.24 5.34 -16.53
N THR A 34 11.01 4.99 -17.80
CA THR A 34 9.76 4.34 -18.22
C THR A 34 9.62 2.94 -17.60
N LEU A 35 10.69 2.15 -17.53
CA LEU A 35 10.69 0.84 -16.88
C LEU A 35 10.54 0.97 -15.35
N GLU A 36 11.16 1.96 -14.75
CA GLU A 36 10.98 2.27 -13.32
C GLU A 36 9.55 2.72 -13.03
N PHE A 37 8.93 3.48 -13.93
CA PHE A 37 7.55 3.92 -13.78
C PHE A 37 6.57 2.74 -13.69
N ASP A 38 6.73 1.67 -14.47
CA ASP A 38 5.91 0.46 -14.34
C ASP A 38 5.97 -0.10 -12.92
N ASN A 39 7.17 -0.21 -12.36
CA ASN A 39 7.34 -0.68 -10.98
C ASN A 39 6.72 0.28 -9.95
N LEU A 40 6.94 1.57 -10.10
CA LEU A 40 6.44 2.60 -9.19
C LEU A 40 4.91 2.67 -9.17
N ILE A 41 4.27 2.66 -10.34
CA ILE A 41 2.80 2.78 -10.40
C ILE A 41 2.09 1.57 -9.79
N ARG A 42 2.65 0.36 -9.94
CA ARG A 42 2.15 -0.86 -9.29
C ARG A 42 2.25 -0.78 -7.77
N GLN A 43 3.38 -0.31 -7.25
CA GLN A 43 3.56 -0.10 -5.81
C GLN A 43 2.62 1.00 -5.28
N ALA A 44 2.47 2.09 -6.00
CA ALA A 44 1.58 3.18 -5.63
C ALA A 44 0.11 2.71 -5.58
N LEU A 45 -0.37 1.98 -6.58
CA LEU A 45 -1.71 1.44 -6.63
C LEU A 45 -1.98 0.48 -5.45
N THR A 46 -1.07 -0.47 -5.21
CA THR A 46 -1.16 -1.42 -4.11
C THR A 46 -1.21 -0.71 -2.75
N THR A 47 -0.35 0.29 -2.56
CA THR A 47 -0.28 1.09 -1.33
C THR A 47 -1.56 1.89 -1.11
N MET A 48 -2.06 2.56 -2.14
CA MET A 48 -3.26 3.39 -2.04
C MET A 48 -4.51 2.56 -1.79
N ASP A 49 -4.69 1.43 -2.50
CA ASP A 49 -5.82 0.53 -2.25
C ASP A 49 -5.76 -0.06 -0.83
N SER A 50 -4.57 -0.44 -0.35
CA SER A 50 -4.38 -0.93 1.02
C SER A 50 -4.72 0.14 2.06
N ALA A 51 -4.26 1.37 1.86
CA ALA A 51 -4.54 2.49 2.74
C ALA A 51 -6.03 2.89 2.73
N TYR A 52 -6.64 2.89 1.56
CA TYR A 52 -8.07 3.21 1.43
C TYR A 52 -8.97 2.18 2.15
N ASN A 53 -8.63 0.89 2.07
CA ASN A 53 -9.40 -0.17 2.70
C ASN A 53 -9.22 -0.23 4.22
N ARG A 54 -8.11 0.27 4.77
CA ARG A 54 -7.89 0.32 6.21
C ARG A 54 -8.56 1.56 6.82
N LYS A 55 -9.73 1.36 7.43
CA LYS A 55 -10.58 2.43 7.99
C LYS A 55 -10.26 2.70 9.47
N GLU A 56 -9.01 2.99 9.74
CA GLU A 56 -8.50 3.37 11.07
C GLU A 56 -7.27 4.25 10.93
N SER A 57 -6.78 4.82 12.03
CA SER A 57 -5.45 5.43 12.12
C SER A 57 -4.57 4.60 13.05
N ARG A 58 -3.40 4.14 12.55
CA ARG A 58 -2.48 3.26 13.30
C ARG A 58 -1.03 3.46 12.85
N GLY A 59 -0.16 3.80 13.77
CA GLY A 59 1.24 4.09 13.46
C GLY A 59 1.36 5.25 12.47
N ALA A 60 2.08 5.05 11.38
CA ALA A 60 2.22 6.05 10.33
C ALA A 60 0.98 6.18 9.42
N HIS A 61 0.04 5.23 9.47
CA HIS A 61 -1.21 5.31 8.73
C HIS A 61 -2.18 6.24 9.46
N ALA A 62 -2.32 7.48 8.98
CA ALA A 62 -3.18 8.50 9.55
C ALA A 62 -4.30 8.87 8.58
N ARG A 63 -5.54 8.81 9.06
CA ARG A 63 -6.75 9.15 8.31
C ARG A 63 -7.59 10.18 9.05
N GLU A 64 -7.88 11.30 8.43
CA GLU A 64 -8.76 12.32 9.00
C GLU A 64 -10.19 11.82 9.19
N ASP A 65 -10.69 11.00 8.24
CA ASP A 65 -12.03 10.41 8.26
C ASP A 65 -12.18 9.24 9.25
N PHE A 66 -11.07 8.63 9.69
CA PHE A 66 -11.00 7.56 10.68
C PHE A 66 -9.83 7.79 11.64
N SER A 67 -9.90 8.83 12.44
CA SER A 67 -8.79 9.31 13.28
C SER A 67 -8.40 8.38 14.43
N LYS A 68 -9.25 7.39 14.78
CA LYS A 68 -9.00 6.47 15.89
C LYS A 68 -8.49 5.13 15.41
N ARG A 69 -7.67 4.48 16.26
CA ARG A 69 -7.27 3.08 16.10
C ARG A 69 -8.47 2.15 16.38
N ASP A 70 -8.63 1.12 15.58
CA ASP A 70 -9.68 0.11 15.71
C ASP A 70 -9.07 -1.29 15.88
N ASP A 71 -8.79 -1.66 17.12
CA ASP A 71 -8.20 -2.96 17.45
C ASP A 71 -9.19 -4.12 17.24
N LYS A 72 -10.49 -3.85 17.25
CA LYS A 72 -11.52 -4.89 17.05
C LYS A 72 -11.56 -5.38 15.60
N ASN A 73 -11.49 -4.46 14.65
CA ASN A 73 -11.66 -4.78 13.22
C ASN A 73 -10.32 -4.85 12.48
N PHE A 74 -9.31 -4.10 12.92
CA PHE A 74 -8.06 -3.90 12.19
C PHE A 74 -6.78 -4.31 12.93
N MET A 75 -6.86 -5.07 14.05
CA MET A 75 -5.69 -5.75 14.62
C MET A 75 -5.27 -6.92 13.71
N LYS A 76 -4.94 -6.61 12.45
CA LYS A 76 -4.66 -7.55 11.37
C LYS A 76 -3.60 -7.00 10.43
N HIS A 77 -2.85 -7.89 9.79
CA HIS A 77 -2.06 -7.55 8.63
C HIS A 77 -2.96 -7.34 7.42
N THR A 78 -2.78 -6.27 6.70
CA THR A 78 -3.36 -6.10 5.37
C THR A 78 -2.48 -6.84 4.38
N LEU A 79 -3.07 -7.71 3.59
CA LEU A 79 -2.42 -8.45 2.51
C LEU A 79 -3.02 -7.99 1.20
N ALA A 80 -2.18 -7.65 0.23
CA ALA A 80 -2.61 -7.17 -1.07
C ALA A 80 -2.01 -8.05 -2.18
N TRP A 81 -2.86 -8.48 -3.09
CA TRP A 81 -2.46 -9.17 -4.32
C TRP A 81 -2.86 -8.34 -5.51
N GLN A 82 -1.90 -8.00 -6.32
CA GLN A 82 -2.15 -7.29 -7.55
C GLN A 82 -2.26 -8.30 -8.70
N ASN A 83 -3.46 -8.38 -9.28
CA ASN A 83 -3.73 -9.04 -10.54
C ASN A 83 -3.97 -7.97 -11.59
N ASP A 84 -3.48 -8.15 -12.80
CA ASP A 84 -3.39 -7.21 -13.94
C ASP A 84 -4.14 -5.86 -13.86
N LYS A 85 -5.35 -5.80 -13.33
CA LYS A 85 -6.16 -4.58 -13.25
C LYS A 85 -6.77 -4.30 -11.88
N LYS A 86 -6.59 -5.20 -10.90
CA LYS A 86 -7.22 -5.07 -9.57
C LYS A 86 -6.27 -5.42 -8.46
N VAL A 87 -6.41 -4.72 -7.35
CA VAL A 87 -5.77 -5.08 -6.09
C VAL A 87 -6.82 -5.81 -5.23
N GLU A 88 -6.56 -7.07 -4.92
CA GLU A 88 -7.35 -7.85 -3.99
C GLU A 88 -6.79 -7.68 -2.58
N ILE A 89 -7.63 -7.23 -1.64
CA ILE A 89 -7.25 -7.03 -0.25
C ILE A 89 -7.80 -8.17 0.61
N LYS A 90 -6.92 -8.80 1.39
CA LYS A 90 -7.27 -9.76 2.44
C LYS A 90 -6.63 -9.37 3.76
N TYR A 91 -6.99 -10.07 4.82
CA TYR A 91 -6.46 -9.82 6.14
C TYR A 91 -5.96 -11.12 6.77
N ARG A 92 -4.91 -11.01 7.58
CA ARG A 92 -4.37 -12.09 8.39
C ARG A 92 -4.24 -11.58 9.83
N ASP A 93 -4.65 -12.36 10.79
CA ASP A 93 -4.57 -12.00 12.19
C ASP A 93 -3.12 -11.80 12.66
N VAL A 94 -2.93 -10.86 13.57
CA VAL A 94 -1.65 -10.60 14.22
C VAL A 94 -1.50 -11.56 15.41
N HIS A 95 -0.32 -12.16 15.56
CA HIS A 95 0.06 -12.84 16.78
C HIS A 95 0.28 -11.78 17.86
N SER A 96 -0.71 -11.60 18.74
CA SER A 96 -0.71 -10.52 19.73
C SER A 96 -0.06 -10.91 21.06
N ARG A 97 0.36 -12.16 21.23
CA ARG A 97 0.96 -12.67 22.47
C ARG A 97 2.34 -13.27 22.21
N THR A 98 3.14 -13.33 23.26
CA THR A 98 4.41 -14.04 23.28
C THR A 98 4.19 -15.55 23.08
N LEU A 99 5.16 -16.23 22.46
CA LEU A 99 5.09 -17.67 22.20
C LEU A 99 5.27 -18.49 23.50
N THR A 100 5.99 -17.94 24.48
CA THR A 100 6.24 -18.54 25.78
C THR A 100 5.95 -17.54 26.89
N ASN A 101 5.87 -18.01 28.14
CA ASN A 101 5.68 -17.17 29.32
C ASN A 101 6.99 -16.55 29.82
N ASP A 102 8.13 -16.87 29.21
CA ASP A 102 9.45 -16.36 29.64
C ASP A 102 9.66 -14.90 29.26
N VAL A 103 8.85 -14.38 28.35
CA VAL A 103 8.90 -13.00 27.87
C VAL A 103 7.64 -12.27 28.28
N GLN A 104 7.81 -11.09 28.87
CA GLN A 104 6.70 -10.24 29.27
C GLN A 104 5.86 -9.82 28.06
N TYR A 105 4.55 -9.98 28.14
CA TYR A 105 3.61 -9.48 27.16
C TYR A 105 3.37 -7.97 27.33
N PHE A 106 3.50 -7.22 26.24
CA PHE A 106 3.17 -5.79 26.18
C PHE A 106 1.90 -5.60 25.35
N PRO A 107 0.76 -5.26 25.97
CA PRO A 107 -0.47 -5.03 25.22
C PRO A 107 -0.35 -3.81 24.31
N PRO A 108 -1.06 -3.80 23.17
CA PRO A 108 -1.14 -2.62 22.33
C PRO A 108 -1.67 -1.41 23.10
N LYS A 109 -1.00 -0.26 22.96
CA LYS A 109 -1.47 1.01 23.53
C LYS A 109 -1.36 2.12 22.49
N GLU A 110 -2.14 3.18 22.69
CA GLU A 110 -2.07 4.36 21.84
C GLU A 110 -0.68 4.99 21.93
N ARG A 111 -0.15 5.40 20.78
CA ARG A 111 1.12 6.12 20.72
C ARG A 111 0.85 7.61 20.95
N VAL A 112 1.44 8.17 22.00
CA VAL A 112 1.40 9.60 22.30
C VAL A 112 2.76 10.17 21.91
N TYR A 113 2.76 11.25 21.13
CA TYR A 113 3.95 11.99 20.74
C TYR A 113 4.12 13.22 21.62
#